data_de31121fa028d1190319957edf3badc8
#
_entry.id   de31121fa028d1190319957edf3badc8
#
_cell.length_a   1.000
_cell.length_b   1.000
_cell.length_c   1.000
_cell.angle_alpha   90.00
_cell.angle_beta   90.00
_cell.angle_gamma   90.00
#
_symmetry.space_group_name_H-M   'P 1'
#
loop_
_entity.id
_entity.type
_entity.pdbx_description
1 polymer ?
#
loop_
_entity_poly.entity_id
_entity_poly.type
_entity_poly.pdbx_seq_one_letter_code
_entity_poly.pdbx_strand_id
1 'polypeptide(L)'
;MKKETKIICGSVLAFLIVLFGIVAIIIHESPQIQRETHPTDITVNEFVRQIAPAAQREQKKYHIPASITIAQAGLESNCGRSRLANKYNNLFGIKANSDDEKVQMYTTENIRGKNVQVKQYFTVYNSWADSINAHTLLIVNGTADNHARFHGVQTAKPYQQAAYELQRNGYATDPDYASKLIYAIKKFNLAQYDNVK
;
A
#
# COMPACT_ATOMS: atom_id res chain seq x y z
N MET A 1 46.97 52.42 -5.49
CA MET A 1 46.67 51.04 -5.84
C MET A 1 46.22 50.10 -4.68
N LYS A 2 45.96 50.57 -3.46
CA LYS A 2 45.58 49.68 -2.33
C LYS A 2 44.09 49.73 -1.91
N LYS A 3 43.24 50.57 -2.52
CA LYS A 3 41.81 50.68 -2.17
C LYS A 3 40.86 49.79 -2.98
N GLU A 4 41.23 49.49 -4.21
CA GLU A 4 40.32 48.67 -5.09
C GLU A 4 40.35 47.18 -4.74
N THR A 5 41.44 46.64 -4.23
CA THR A 5 41.55 45.22 -3.85
C THR A 5 40.69 44.83 -2.65
N LYS A 6 40.42 45.79 -1.75
CA LYS A 6 39.57 45.53 -0.56
C LYS A 6 38.06 45.47 -0.87
N ILE A 7 37.60 46.24 -1.90
CA ILE A 7 36.20 46.27 -2.29
C ILE A 7 35.83 45.00 -3.03
N ILE A 8 36.74 44.47 -3.90
CA ILE A 8 36.51 43.23 -4.64
C ILE A 8 36.49 42.02 -3.69
N CYS A 9 37.33 42.00 -2.65
CA CYS A 9 37.36 40.89 -1.71
C CYS A 9 36.10 40.88 -0.81
N GLY A 10 35.55 42.03 -0.46
CA GLY A 10 34.32 42.14 0.33
C GLY A 10 33.07 41.71 -0.47
N SER A 11 33.00 42.03 -1.76
CA SER A 11 31.86 41.66 -2.62
C SER A 11 31.84 40.16 -2.95
N VAL A 12 33.00 39.54 -3.16
CA VAL A 12 33.10 38.09 -3.36
C VAL A 12 32.72 37.31 -2.12
N LEU A 13 33.17 37.77 -0.95
CA LEU A 13 32.82 37.12 0.33
C LEU A 13 31.32 37.22 0.63
N ALA A 14 30.72 38.40 0.39
CA ALA A 14 29.27 38.58 0.56
C ALA A 14 28.48 37.70 -0.41
N PHE A 15 28.91 37.55 -1.67
CA PHE A 15 28.28 36.69 -2.65
C PHE A 15 28.37 35.20 -2.26
N LEU A 16 29.51 34.76 -1.75
CA LEU A 16 29.70 33.39 -1.27
C LEU A 16 28.82 33.09 -0.04
N ILE A 17 28.65 34.02 0.90
CA ILE A 17 27.77 33.86 2.05
C ILE A 17 26.32 33.76 1.63
N VAL A 18 25.86 34.55 0.65
CA VAL A 18 24.51 34.48 0.10
C VAL A 18 24.32 33.13 -0.63
N LEU A 19 25.30 32.69 -1.42
CA LEU A 19 25.22 31.41 -2.12
C LEU A 19 25.17 30.22 -1.14
N PHE A 20 25.99 30.25 -0.08
CA PHE A 20 25.96 29.24 0.99
C PHE A 20 24.64 29.25 1.78
N GLY A 21 24.09 30.43 2.04
CA GLY A 21 22.76 30.58 2.67
C GLY A 21 21.63 29.99 1.82
N ILE A 22 21.64 30.24 0.51
CA ILE A 22 20.65 29.67 -0.43
C ILE A 22 20.82 28.16 -0.57
N VAL A 23 22.04 27.64 -0.64
CA VAL A 23 22.30 26.18 -0.69
C VAL A 23 21.88 25.51 0.62
N ALA A 24 22.13 26.13 1.78
CA ALA A 24 21.69 25.61 3.07
C ALA A 24 20.17 25.59 3.20
N ILE A 25 19.45 26.59 2.67
CA ILE A 25 17.98 26.62 2.64
C ILE A 25 17.46 25.53 1.71
N ILE A 26 18.05 25.31 0.53
CA ILE A 26 17.66 24.25 -0.41
C ILE A 26 17.90 22.85 0.18
N ILE A 27 18.97 22.66 0.95
CA ILE A 27 19.25 21.37 1.59
C ILE A 27 18.31 21.11 2.79
N HIS A 28 17.75 22.17 3.42
CA HIS A 28 16.88 22.03 4.60
C HIS A 28 15.40 21.76 4.25
N GLU A 29 14.99 21.96 3.00
CA GLU A 29 13.64 21.66 2.50
C GLU A 29 13.62 20.38 1.65
N SER A 30 14.19 19.30 2.13
CA SER A 30 13.77 17.99 1.66
C SER A 30 12.31 17.82 2.09
N PRO A 31 11.35 17.68 1.15
CA PRO A 31 9.96 17.43 1.53
C PRO A 31 9.96 16.17 2.39
N GLN A 32 9.70 16.33 3.68
CA GLN A 32 9.46 15.20 4.55
C GLN A 32 8.24 14.48 3.98
N ILE A 33 8.42 13.27 3.49
CA ILE A 33 7.32 12.42 3.05
C ILE A 33 6.46 12.18 4.28
N GLN A 34 5.39 12.97 4.42
CA GLN A 34 4.48 12.85 5.54
C GLN A 34 3.60 11.63 5.29
N ARG A 35 3.81 10.57 6.07
CA ARG A 35 2.97 9.38 5.98
C ARG A 35 1.57 9.68 6.44
N GLU A 36 0.62 9.08 5.74
CA GLU A 36 -0.77 9.09 6.15
C GLU A 36 -0.90 8.41 7.52
N THR A 37 -1.73 8.98 8.40
CA THR A 37 -2.04 8.45 9.73
C THR A 37 -3.52 8.16 9.85
N HIS A 38 -3.88 7.09 10.54
CA HIS A 38 -5.25 6.63 10.66
C HIS A 38 -5.64 6.42 12.13
N PRO A 39 -6.91 6.68 12.52
CA PRO A 39 -7.39 6.37 13.84
C PRO A 39 -7.41 4.85 14.09
N THR A 40 -7.14 4.45 15.33
CA THR A 40 -7.13 3.03 15.71
C THR A 40 -8.53 2.44 15.91
N ASP A 41 -9.54 3.30 16.07
CA ASP A 41 -10.94 2.99 16.32
C ASP A 41 -11.84 3.21 15.09
N ILE A 42 -11.25 3.33 13.91
CA ILE A 42 -11.96 3.52 12.64
C ILE A 42 -13.08 2.49 12.45
N THR A 43 -14.28 2.96 12.10
CA THR A 43 -15.40 2.07 11.78
C THR A 43 -15.24 1.42 10.41
N VAL A 44 -15.92 0.29 10.17
CA VAL A 44 -15.89 -0.38 8.86
C VAL A 44 -16.34 0.56 7.73
N ASN A 45 -17.39 1.36 7.97
CA ASN A 45 -17.90 2.28 6.95
C ASN A 45 -16.93 3.42 6.63
N GLU A 46 -16.21 3.94 7.63
CA GLU A 46 -15.18 4.95 7.42
C GLU A 46 -13.99 4.37 6.68
N PHE A 47 -13.53 3.18 7.08
CA PHE A 47 -12.49 2.47 6.37
C PHE A 47 -12.84 2.28 4.89
N VAL A 48 -14.02 1.74 4.59
CA VAL A 48 -14.48 1.53 3.21
C VAL A 48 -14.51 2.86 2.45
N ARG A 49 -15.06 3.94 3.03
CA ARG A 49 -15.09 5.26 2.36
C ARG A 49 -13.69 5.81 2.05
N GLN A 50 -12.72 5.58 2.93
CA GLN A 50 -11.34 6.04 2.72
C GLN A 50 -10.65 5.30 1.58
N ILE A 51 -10.83 3.98 1.47
CA ILE A 51 -10.09 3.19 0.49
C ILE A 51 -10.81 2.99 -0.84
N ALA A 52 -12.14 3.15 -0.89
CA ALA A 52 -12.93 2.92 -2.09
C ALA A 52 -12.44 3.74 -3.32
N PRO A 53 -12.09 5.04 -3.20
CA PRO A 53 -11.58 5.80 -4.34
C PRO A 53 -10.29 5.22 -4.94
N ALA A 54 -9.38 4.69 -4.10
CA ALA A 54 -8.17 4.03 -4.57
C ALA A 54 -8.50 2.72 -5.28
N ALA A 55 -9.33 1.86 -4.67
CA ALA A 55 -9.75 0.60 -5.26
C ALA A 55 -10.46 0.80 -6.62
N GLN A 56 -11.28 1.84 -6.75
CA GLN A 56 -11.94 2.18 -8.02
C GLN A 56 -10.96 2.67 -9.09
N ARG A 57 -9.93 3.45 -8.73
CA ARG A 57 -8.87 3.82 -9.68
C ARG A 57 -8.14 2.59 -10.21
N GLU A 58 -7.82 1.64 -9.34
CA GLU A 58 -7.16 0.40 -9.73
C GLU A 58 -8.07 -0.47 -10.60
N GLN A 59 -9.36 -0.57 -10.28
CA GLN A 59 -10.33 -1.27 -11.14
C GLN A 59 -10.39 -0.66 -12.53
N LYS A 60 -10.45 0.67 -12.65
CA LYS A 60 -10.48 1.35 -13.95
C LYS A 60 -9.26 1.02 -14.81
N LYS A 61 -8.10 0.86 -14.18
CA LYS A 61 -6.83 0.61 -14.86
C LYS A 61 -6.58 -0.87 -15.14
N TYR A 62 -6.91 -1.74 -14.21
CA TYR A 62 -6.49 -3.14 -14.22
C TYR A 62 -7.64 -4.15 -14.22
N HIS A 63 -8.90 -3.67 -14.19
CA HIS A 63 -10.11 -4.47 -14.28
C HIS A 63 -10.38 -5.44 -13.12
N ILE A 64 -9.66 -5.31 -12.00
CA ILE A 64 -9.95 -6.04 -10.77
C ILE A 64 -11.14 -5.37 -10.08
N PRO A 65 -12.24 -6.07 -9.74
CA PRO A 65 -13.39 -5.44 -9.09
C PRO A 65 -13.01 -4.71 -7.81
N ALA A 66 -13.43 -3.44 -7.66
CA ALA A 66 -13.12 -2.65 -6.47
C ALA A 66 -13.65 -3.31 -5.20
N SER A 67 -14.82 -3.95 -5.28
CA SER A 67 -15.40 -4.72 -4.17
C SER A 67 -14.47 -5.83 -3.67
N ILE A 68 -13.75 -6.50 -4.55
CA ILE A 68 -12.75 -7.53 -4.22
C ILE A 68 -11.59 -6.89 -3.45
N THR A 69 -11.00 -5.82 -4.00
CA THR A 69 -9.88 -5.13 -3.35
C THR A 69 -10.26 -4.60 -1.97
N ILE A 70 -11.46 -4.00 -1.83
CA ILE A 70 -11.95 -3.49 -0.55
C ILE A 70 -12.18 -4.63 0.45
N ALA A 71 -12.78 -5.75 0.02
CA ALA A 71 -13.04 -6.90 0.88
C ALA A 71 -11.72 -7.55 1.35
N GLN A 72 -10.75 -7.73 0.46
CA GLN A 72 -9.42 -8.24 0.82
C GLN A 72 -8.75 -7.30 1.83
N ALA A 73 -8.68 -5.99 1.55
CA ALA A 73 -8.12 -5.01 2.48
C ALA A 73 -8.78 -5.07 3.86
N GLY A 74 -10.10 -5.22 3.90
CA GLY A 74 -10.85 -5.35 5.16
C GLY A 74 -10.49 -6.62 5.95
N LEU A 75 -10.41 -7.76 5.28
CA LEU A 75 -10.07 -9.05 5.90
C LEU A 75 -8.63 -9.07 6.42
N GLU A 76 -7.66 -8.68 5.58
CA GLU A 76 -6.22 -8.77 5.88
C GLU A 76 -5.79 -7.77 6.96
N SER A 77 -6.45 -6.60 7.03
CA SER A 77 -6.07 -5.51 7.94
C SER A 77 -6.96 -5.35 9.18
N ASN A 78 -7.99 -6.20 9.34
CA ASN A 78 -9.07 -5.93 10.30
C ASN A 78 -9.69 -4.53 10.08
N CYS A 79 -10.04 -4.21 8.83
CA CYS A 79 -10.54 -2.90 8.42
C CYS A 79 -9.62 -1.74 8.84
N GLY A 80 -8.33 -1.86 8.57
CA GLY A 80 -7.32 -0.82 8.84
C GLY A 80 -6.85 -0.74 10.29
N ARG A 81 -7.42 -1.55 11.20
CA ARG A 81 -7.12 -1.49 12.64
C ARG A 81 -5.90 -2.31 13.06
N SER A 82 -5.39 -3.21 12.23
CA SER A 82 -4.18 -3.94 12.54
C SER A 82 -2.99 -2.96 12.67
N ARG A 83 -2.01 -3.30 13.54
CA ARG A 83 -0.81 -2.46 13.72
C ARG A 83 -0.08 -2.21 12.41
N LEU A 84 -0.03 -3.21 11.53
CA LEU A 84 0.65 -3.11 10.24
C LEU A 84 -0.08 -2.12 9.31
N ALA A 85 -1.41 -2.17 9.26
CA ALA A 85 -2.20 -1.26 8.47
C ALA A 85 -2.21 0.16 9.03
N ASN A 86 -2.40 0.30 10.35
CA ASN A 86 -2.56 1.61 11.00
C ASN A 86 -1.27 2.43 11.05
N LYS A 87 -0.12 1.79 11.42
CA LYS A 87 1.15 2.50 11.62
C LYS A 87 2.05 2.52 10.37
N TYR A 88 1.89 1.54 9.49
CA TYR A 88 2.81 1.32 8.38
C TYR A 88 2.10 1.27 7.03
N ASN A 89 0.82 1.59 7.01
CA ASN A 89 -0.03 1.69 5.82
C ASN A 89 -0.07 0.42 4.96
N ASN A 90 0.31 -0.75 5.49
CA ASN A 90 0.32 -2.01 4.77
C ASN A 90 -0.96 -2.80 5.08
N LEU A 91 -1.95 -2.69 4.19
CA LEU A 91 -3.28 -3.28 4.34
C LEU A 91 -3.31 -4.79 4.08
N PHE A 92 -2.35 -5.33 3.32
CA PHE A 92 -2.41 -6.70 2.81
C PHE A 92 -1.32 -7.61 3.37
N GLY A 93 -0.49 -7.12 4.29
CA GLY A 93 0.61 -7.91 4.81
C GLY A 93 1.69 -8.22 3.78
N ILE A 94 1.94 -7.32 2.84
CA ILE A 94 2.95 -7.51 1.79
C ILE A 94 4.34 -7.52 2.44
N LYS A 95 5.06 -8.63 2.23
CA LYS A 95 6.43 -8.81 2.69
C LYS A 95 7.37 -7.91 1.90
N ALA A 96 8.37 -7.36 2.59
CA ALA A 96 9.32 -6.43 1.99
C ALA A 96 10.40 -7.14 1.17
N ASN A 97 10.74 -6.55 0.03
CA ASN A 97 11.94 -6.89 -0.72
C ASN A 97 13.19 -6.22 -0.11
N SER A 98 14.38 -6.46 -0.71
CA SER A 98 15.66 -5.89 -0.23
C SER A 98 15.62 -4.38 -0.13
N ASP A 99 15.04 -3.72 -1.14
CA ASP A 99 15.11 -2.27 -1.37
C ASP A 99 13.93 -1.49 -0.79
N ASP A 100 12.91 -2.21 -0.29
CA ASP A 100 11.73 -1.60 0.31
C ASP A 100 12.06 -0.96 1.67
N GLU A 101 11.42 0.16 1.98
CA GLU A 101 11.31 0.59 3.36
C GLU A 101 10.51 -0.45 4.13
N LYS A 102 11.03 -0.90 5.30
CA LYS A 102 10.50 -2.09 5.96
C LYS A 102 10.47 -2.01 7.47
N VAL A 103 9.50 -2.71 8.02
CA VAL A 103 9.37 -2.93 9.47
C VAL A 103 9.46 -4.42 9.78
N GLN A 104 10.18 -4.76 10.86
CA GLN A 104 10.21 -6.14 11.36
C GLN A 104 9.08 -6.35 12.37
N MET A 105 8.27 -7.38 12.15
CA MET A 105 7.21 -7.78 13.07
C MET A 105 7.17 -9.30 13.26
N TYR A 106 6.61 -9.73 14.39
CA TYR A 106 6.27 -11.15 14.58
C TYR A 106 4.96 -11.46 13.85
N THR A 107 4.94 -12.57 13.15
CA THR A 107 3.75 -13.14 12.52
C THR A 107 3.67 -14.63 12.84
N THR A 108 2.47 -15.21 12.77
CA THR A 108 2.29 -16.65 12.92
C THR A 108 2.20 -17.28 11.53
N GLU A 109 3.10 -18.18 11.23
CA GLU A 109 3.09 -18.94 9.98
C GLU A 109 2.81 -20.42 10.27
N ASN A 110 2.03 -21.07 9.38
CA ASN A 110 1.83 -22.52 9.47
C ASN A 110 2.96 -23.21 8.73
N ILE A 111 3.87 -23.81 9.50
CA ILE A 111 5.01 -24.58 8.95
C ILE A 111 4.75 -26.05 9.23
N ARG A 112 4.50 -26.83 8.18
CA ARG A 112 4.22 -28.28 8.25
C ARG A 112 3.09 -28.63 9.23
N GLY A 113 1.99 -27.87 9.20
CA GLY A 113 0.83 -28.07 10.07
C GLY A 113 0.98 -27.51 11.49
N LYS A 114 2.09 -26.85 11.82
CA LYS A 114 2.30 -26.23 13.14
C LYS A 114 2.35 -24.72 13.00
N ASN A 115 1.63 -24.04 13.87
CA ASN A 115 1.68 -22.57 13.96
C ASN A 115 2.95 -22.15 14.70
N VAL A 116 3.84 -21.44 14.01
CA VAL A 116 5.13 -20.97 14.53
C VAL A 116 5.20 -19.46 14.45
N GLN A 117 5.62 -18.82 15.53
CA GLN A 117 5.90 -17.38 15.50
C GLN A 117 7.27 -17.13 14.86
N VAL A 118 7.27 -16.37 13.77
CA VAL A 118 8.47 -16.00 13.03
C VAL A 118 8.58 -14.49 12.91
N LYS A 119 9.81 -13.97 12.82
CA LYS A 119 10.08 -12.57 12.49
C LYS A 119 10.06 -12.43 10.97
N GLN A 120 9.26 -11.49 10.47
CA GLN A 120 9.17 -11.17 9.05
C GLN A 120 9.34 -9.67 8.83
N TYR A 121 9.87 -9.29 7.68
CA TYR A 121 9.91 -7.91 7.22
C TYR A 121 8.72 -7.63 6.32
N PHE A 122 8.01 -6.53 6.61
CA PHE A 122 6.87 -6.06 5.86
C PHE A 122 7.18 -4.69 5.27
N THR A 123 6.70 -4.44 4.05
CA THR A 123 6.84 -3.14 3.38
C THR A 123 6.10 -2.06 4.15
N VAL A 124 6.71 -0.88 4.25
CA VAL A 124 6.11 0.33 4.80
C VAL A 124 5.67 1.21 3.64
N TYR A 125 4.40 1.64 3.65
CA TYR A 125 3.85 2.53 2.62
C TYR A 125 3.61 3.93 3.17
N ASN A 126 3.53 4.93 2.27
CA ASN A 126 3.21 6.30 2.67
C ASN A 126 1.71 6.48 2.91
N SER A 127 0.88 5.71 2.21
CA SER A 127 -0.59 5.77 2.31
C SER A 127 -1.23 4.39 2.11
N TRP A 128 -2.50 4.26 2.48
CA TRP A 128 -3.31 3.10 2.13
C TRP A 128 -3.50 2.95 0.62
N ALA A 129 -3.53 4.07 -0.11
CA ALA A 129 -3.61 4.04 -1.57
C ALA A 129 -2.37 3.39 -2.22
N ASP A 130 -1.16 3.64 -1.69
CA ASP A 130 0.06 3.00 -2.17
C ASP A 130 0.06 1.50 -1.90
N SER A 131 -0.44 1.09 -0.73
CA SER A 131 -0.61 -0.34 -0.41
C SER A 131 -1.61 -1.03 -1.35
N ILE A 132 -2.72 -0.36 -1.69
CA ILE A 132 -3.71 -0.87 -2.66
C ILE A 132 -3.08 -1.00 -4.05
N ASN A 133 -2.32 -0.02 -4.50
CA ASN A 133 -1.62 -0.09 -5.78
C ASN A 133 -0.61 -1.26 -5.81
N ALA A 134 0.20 -1.40 -4.78
CA ALA A 134 1.17 -2.50 -4.68
C ALA A 134 0.48 -3.88 -4.69
N HIS A 135 -0.62 -4.03 -3.96
CA HIS A 135 -1.44 -5.24 -3.98
C HIS A 135 -2.04 -5.51 -5.36
N THR A 136 -2.58 -4.48 -6.02
CA THR A 136 -3.11 -4.61 -7.38
C THR A 136 -2.04 -5.11 -8.34
N LEU A 137 -0.83 -4.55 -8.27
CA LEU A 137 0.29 -4.99 -9.10
C LEU A 137 0.71 -6.44 -8.82
N LEU A 138 0.60 -6.91 -7.57
CA LEU A 138 0.82 -8.32 -7.24
C LEU A 138 -0.22 -9.22 -7.94
N ILE A 139 -1.48 -8.84 -7.97
CA ILE A 139 -2.52 -9.59 -8.69
C ILE A 139 -2.27 -9.56 -10.21
N VAL A 140 -1.90 -8.42 -10.76
CA VAL A 140 -1.65 -8.24 -12.21
C VAL A 140 -0.41 -8.99 -12.67
N ASN A 141 0.68 -8.91 -11.92
CA ASN A 141 1.99 -9.47 -12.30
C ASN A 141 2.18 -10.92 -11.83
N GLY A 142 1.28 -11.41 -10.96
CA GLY A 142 1.42 -12.73 -10.35
C GLY A 142 2.57 -12.81 -9.35
N THR A 143 3.12 -13.99 -9.23
CA THR A 143 4.23 -14.31 -8.32
C THR A 143 5.49 -14.65 -9.11
N ALA A 144 6.65 -14.63 -8.47
CA ALA A 144 7.94 -14.89 -9.13
C ALA A 144 8.01 -16.28 -9.82
N ASP A 145 7.29 -17.27 -9.28
CA ASP A 145 7.17 -18.61 -9.85
C ASP A 145 6.07 -18.74 -10.93
N ASN A 146 5.09 -17.82 -10.95
CA ASN A 146 4.01 -17.82 -11.93
C ASN A 146 3.43 -16.41 -12.15
N HIS A 147 3.91 -15.73 -13.17
CA HIS A 147 3.46 -14.37 -13.53
C HIS A 147 1.99 -14.29 -14.00
N ALA A 148 1.39 -15.39 -14.40
CA ALA A 148 -0.03 -15.44 -14.81
C ALA A 148 -0.96 -15.94 -13.70
N ARG A 149 -0.45 -16.17 -12.48
CA ARG A 149 -1.16 -16.84 -11.39
C ARG A 149 -2.58 -16.31 -11.17
N PHE A 150 -2.77 -15.00 -11.22
CA PHE A 150 -4.05 -14.34 -10.91
C PHE A 150 -4.72 -13.68 -12.12
N HIS A 151 -4.30 -13.97 -13.35
CA HIS A 151 -4.89 -13.37 -14.57
C HIS A 151 -6.41 -13.52 -14.65
N GLY A 152 -6.95 -14.64 -14.16
CA GLY A 152 -8.41 -14.87 -14.15
C GLY A 152 -9.20 -13.84 -13.33
N VAL A 153 -8.56 -13.18 -12.36
CA VAL A 153 -9.22 -12.17 -11.52
C VAL A 153 -9.58 -10.92 -12.32
N GLN A 154 -8.72 -10.51 -13.27
CA GLN A 154 -8.91 -9.32 -14.10
C GLN A 154 -10.05 -9.49 -15.12
N THR A 155 -10.32 -10.71 -15.54
CA THR A 155 -11.36 -11.02 -16.53
C THR A 155 -12.66 -11.51 -15.90
N ALA A 156 -12.64 -11.82 -14.61
CA ALA A 156 -13.77 -12.41 -13.89
C ALA A 156 -14.92 -11.40 -13.71
N LYS A 157 -16.11 -11.81 -14.12
CA LYS A 157 -17.37 -11.09 -13.88
C LYS A 157 -18.48 -12.13 -13.61
N PRO A 158 -19.27 -11.97 -12.56
CA PRO A 158 -19.24 -10.94 -11.49
C PRO A 158 -18.13 -11.19 -10.44
N TYR A 159 -18.05 -10.33 -9.40
CA TYR A 159 -17.05 -10.40 -8.33
C TYR A 159 -16.93 -11.77 -7.64
N GLN A 160 -18.00 -12.57 -7.62
CA GLN A 160 -17.96 -13.94 -7.09
C GLN A 160 -16.96 -14.81 -7.84
N GLN A 161 -16.90 -14.69 -9.15
CA GLN A 161 -15.92 -15.42 -9.97
C GLN A 161 -14.50 -14.95 -9.63
N ALA A 162 -14.27 -13.65 -9.44
CA ALA A 162 -12.98 -13.12 -9.02
C ALA A 162 -12.54 -13.67 -7.65
N ALA A 163 -13.48 -13.78 -6.69
CA ALA A 163 -13.20 -14.38 -5.39
C ALA A 163 -12.76 -15.86 -5.50
N TYR A 164 -13.46 -16.64 -6.34
CA TYR A 164 -13.06 -18.03 -6.58
C TYR A 164 -11.75 -18.16 -7.36
N GLU A 165 -11.43 -17.23 -8.28
CA GLU A 165 -10.12 -17.19 -8.94
C GLU A 165 -8.98 -16.97 -7.94
N LEU A 166 -9.14 -16.05 -6.99
CA LEU A 166 -8.15 -15.81 -5.94
C LEU A 166 -7.92 -17.09 -5.10
N GLN A 167 -9.00 -17.72 -4.62
CA GLN A 167 -8.91 -18.94 -3.81
C GLN A 167 -8.26 -20.09 -4.60
N ARG A 168 -8.73 -20.37 -5.82
CA ARG A 168 -8.26 -21.48 -6.66
C ARG A 168 -6.78 -21.35 -7.01
N ASN A 169 -6.30 -20.13 -7.20
CA ASN A 169 -4.91 -19.85 -7.54
C ASN A 169 -4.02 -19.62 -6.30
N GLY A 170 -4.53 -19.93 -5.10
CA GLY A 170 -3.73 -19.98 -3.88
C GLY A 170 -3.32 -18.61 -3.36
N TYR A 171 -4.21 -17.60 -3.47
CA TYR A 171 -3.97 -16.30 -2.83
C TYR A 171 -3.88 -16.46 -1.30
N ALA A 172 -4.74 -17.28 -0.73
CA ALA A 172 -4.73 -17.67 0.68
C ALA A 172 -4.79 -19.20 0.82
N THR A 173 -4.27 -19.70 1.93
CA THR A 173 -4.36 -21.13 2.28
C THR A 173 -5.70 -21.52 2.89
N ASP A 174 -6.55 -20.55 3.18
CA ASP A 174 -7.89 -20.72 3.76
C ASP A 174 -8.85 -21.30 2.71
N PRO A 175 -9.43 -22.50 2.92
CA PRO A 175 -10.36 -23.11 1.98
C PRO A 175 -11.68 -22.32 1.83
N ASP A 176 -12.01 -21.45 2.78
CA ASP A 176 -13.23 -20.64 2.78
C ASP A 176 -12.98 -19.20 2.33
N TYR A 177 -11.80 -18.90 1.77
CA TYR A 177 -11.41 -17.53 1.44
C TYR A 177 -12.39 -16.81 0.52
N ALA A 178 -12.80 -17.46 -0.58
CA ALA A 178 -13.79 -16.89 -1.50
C ALA A 178 -15.13 -16.60 -0.82
N SER A 179 -15.60 -17.52 0.00
CA SER A 179 -16.86 -17.36 0.74
C SER A 179 -16.80 -16.19 1.73
N LYS A 180 -15.66 -15.97 2.39
CA LYS A 180 -15.43 -14.82 3.28
C LYS A 180 -15.45 -13.51 2.53
N LEU A 181 -14.79 -13.45 1.35
CA LEU A 181 -14.83 -12.27 0.47
C LEU A 181 -16.26 -11.96 0.02
N ILE A 182 -16.97 -12.96 -0.51
CA ILE A 182 -18.34 -12.81 -0.98
C ILE A 182 -19.28 -12.36 0.15
N TYR A 183 -19.12 -12.94 1.34
CA TYR A 183 -19.87 -12.54 2.52
C TYR A 183 -19.62 -11.06 2.88
N ALA A 184 -18.36 -10.64 2.96
CA ALA A 184 -18.00 -9.25 3.25
C ALA A 184 -18.58 -8.28 2.20
N ILE A 185 -18.46 -8.62 0.92
CA ILE A 185 -19.00 -7.81 -0.18
C ILE A 185 -20.51 -7.63 -0.04
N LYS A 186 -21.24 -8.70 0.23
CA LYS A 186 -22.70 -8.64 0.44
C LYS A 186 -23.06 -7.87 1.70
N LYS A 187 -22.42 -8.18 2.84
CA LYS A 187 -22.72 -7.60 4.14
C LYS A 187 -22.56 -6.08 4.17
N PHE A 188 -21.53 -5.57 3.52
CA PHE A 188 -21.19 -4.15 3.49
C PHE A 188 -21.56 -3.46 2.17
N ASN A 189 -22.32 -4.14 1.30
CA ASN A 189 -22.77 -3.64 -0.01
C ASN A 189 -21.61 -3.08 -0.85
N LEU A 190 -20.47 -3.78 -0.87
CA LEU A 190 -19.25 -3.29 -1.54
C LEU A 190 -19.37 -3.33 -3.07
N ALA A 191 -20.26 -4.15 -3.65
CA ALA A 191 -20.48 -4.22 -5.08
C ALA A 191 -20.95 -2.88 -5.71
N GLN A 192 -21.47 -1.95 -4.92
CA GLN A 192 -21.80 -0.59 -5.38
C GLN A 192 -20.57 0.16 -5.92
N TYR A 193 -19.37 -0.20 -5.47
CA TYR A 193 -18.11 0.42 -5.91
C TYR A 193 -17.57 -0.15 -7.23
N ASP A 194 -18.15 -1.24 -7.74
CA ASP A 194 -17.73 -1.86 -9.01
C ASP A 194 -18.23 -1.08 -10.25
N ASN A 195 -19.20 -0.17 -10.06
CA ASN A 195 -19.73 0.68 -11.13
C ASN A 195 -18.82 1.90 -11.33
N VAL A 196 -17.69 1.71 -11.99
CA VAL A 196 -16.74 2.79 -12.30
C VAL A 196 -17.15 3.40 -13.65
N LYS A 197 -17.57 4.68 -13.62
CA LYS A 197 -17.86 5.47 -14.83
C LYS A 197 -16.57 5.97 -15.50
#